data_1118f2a7279c2796a08cd8dbda1a5a71
#
_entry.id   1118f2a7279c2796a08cd8dbda1a5a71
#
_cell.length_a   1.000
_cell.length_b   1.000
_cell.length_c   1.000
_cell.angle_alpha   90.00
_cell.angle_beta   90.00
_cell.angle_gamma   90.00
#
_symmetry.space_group_name_H-M   'P 1'
#
loop_
_entity.id
_entity.type
_entity.pdbx_description
1 polymer ?
#
loop_
_entity_poly.entity_id
_entity_poly.type
_entity_poly.pdbx_seq_one_letter_code
_entity_poly.pdbx_strand_id
1 'polypeptide(L)'
;MDGAIHRAAGPELLAECRTLHGCETGDVKITRGYRLPAHRVIHAVGPVWHGGQRREDEALASCYARALELCETHGLASVAFPAISTGIYRFPADRAARIAVSTSVKTLPVAPTIRRIIFCCFSDDSAALHAREMAEFGSPCAE
;
A
#
# COMPACT_ATOMS: atom_id res chain seq x y z
N MET A 1 -3.70 -10.50 -5.44
CA MET A 1 -4.25 -9.11 -5.46
C MET A 1 -4.13 -8.49 -6.85
N ASP A 2 -2.95 -8.46 -7.41
CA ASP A 2 -2.71 -7.84 -8.72
C ASP A 2 -3.62 -8.38 -9.83
N GLY A 3 -3.73 -9.70 -9.93
CA GLY A 3 -4.61 -10.32 -10.93
C GLY A 3 -6.08 -9.97 -10.76
N ALA A 4 -6.57 -9.84 -9.51
CA ALA A 4 -7.96 -9.45 -9.25
C ALA A 4 -8.21 -8.00 -9.68
N ILE A 5 -7.27 -7.11 -9.43
CA ILE A 5 -7.37 -5.71 -9.84
C ILE A 5 -7.39 -5.58 -11.37
N HIS A 6 -6.52 -6.30 -12.06
CA HIS A 6 -6.51 -6.29 -13.53
C HIS A 6 -7.80 -6.85 -14.11
N ARG A 7 -8.34 -7.91 -13.55
CA ARG A 7 -9.64 -8.46 -14.00
C ARG A 7 -10.77 -7.46 -13.84
N ALA A 8 -10.82 -6.77 -12.70
CA ALA A 8 -11.87 -5.80 -12.42
C ALA A 8 -11.71 -4.50 -13.23
N ALA A 9 -10.48 -4.05 -13.46
CA ALA A 9 -10.18 -2.80 -14.17
C ALA A 9 -10.40 -2.91 -15.68
N GLY A 10 -10.22 -4.10 -16.25
CA GLY A 10 -10.28 -4.32 -17.68
C GLY A 10 -8.91 -4.19 -18.36
N PRO A 11 -8.85 -4.43 -19.69
CA PRO A 11 -7.57 -4.52 -20.42
C PRO A 11 -6.80 -3.21 -20.52
N GLU A 12 -7.47 -2.07 -20.38
CA GLU A 12 -6.83 -0.76 -20.50
C GLU A 12 -5.81 -0.52 -19.39
N LEU A 13 -6.03 -1.09 -18.19
CA LEU A 13 -5.05 -0.97 -17.10
C LEU A 13 -3.71 -1.63 -17.48
N LEU A 14 -3.75 -2.82 -18.04
CA LEU A 14 -2.54 -3.50 -18.49
C LEU A 14 -1.83 -2.71 -19.59
N ALA A 15 -2.60 -2.14 -20.51
CA ALA A 15 -2.05 -1.32 -21.59
C ALA A 15 -1.30 -0.10 -21.04
N GLU A 16 -1.87 0.59 -20.06
CA GLU A 16 -1.18 1.71 -19.41
C GLU A 16 0.04 1.25 -18.63
N CYS A 17 -0.04 0.14 -17.88
CA CYS A 17 1.10 -0.40 -17.13
C CYS A 17 2.31 -0.68 -18.03
N ARG A 18 2.08 -1.13 -19.26
CA ARG A 18 3.16 -1.38 -20.22
C ARG A 18 3.92 -0.11 -20.60
N THR A 19 3.31 1.05 -20.48
CA THR A 19 3.97 2.34 -20.76
C THR A 19 4.88 2.80 -19.61
N LEU A 20 4.79 2.19 -18.44
CA LEU A 20 5.54 2.60 -17.25
C LEU A 20 6.97 2.09 -17.23
N HIS A 21 7.31 1.11 -18.06
CA HIS A 21 8.65 0.52 -18.17
C HIS A 21 9.19 -0.07 -16.86
N GLY A 22 8.31 -0.75 -16.09
CA GLY A 22 8.67 -1.40 -14.85
C GLY A 22 8.67 -0.46 -13.65
N CYS A 23 9.00 -1.02 -12.50
CA CYS A 23 9.06 -0.29 -11.23
C CYS A 23 10.04 -1.01 -10.30
N GLU A 24 10.93 -0.29 -9.66
CA GLU A 24 11.92 -0.87 -8.77
C GLU A 24 11.32 -1.23 -7.41
N THR A 25 11.95 -2.19 -6.72
CA THR A 25 11.55 -2.57 -5.36
C THR A 25 11.60 -1.34 -4.43
N GLY A 26 10.54 -1.14 -3.67
CA GLY A 26 10.39 0.02 -2.79
C GLY A 26 9.84 1.25 -3.47
N ASP A 27 9.61 1.18 -4.77
CA ASP A 27 9.05 2.29 -5.52
C ASP A 27 7.59 2.04 -5.90
N VAL A 28 6.93 3.08 -6.38
CA VAL A 28 5.52 3.05 -6.75
C VAL A 28 5.31 3.84 -8.05
N LYS A 29 4.29 3.44 -8.81
CA LYS A 29 3.83 4.18 -9.98
C LYS A 29 2.31 4.26 -9.98
N ILE A 30 1.76 5.31 -10.55
CA ILE A 30 0.32 5.53 -10.54
C ILE A 30 -0.26 5.43 -11.96
N THR A 31 -1.44 4.84 -12.06
CA THR A 31 -2.24 4.76 -13.28
C THR A 31 -3.66 5.18 -13.01
N ARG A 32 -4.46 5.26 -14.07
CA ARG A 32 -5.91 5.40 -13.94
C ARG A 32 -6.53 4.09 -13.47
N GLY A 33 -7.73 4.19 -12.89
CA GLY A 33 -8.47 3.02 -12.38
C GLY A 33 -9.35 2.31 -13.42
N TYR A 34 -9.63 2.95 -14.52
CA TYR A 34 -10.49 2.44 -15.61
C TYR A 34 -11.85 1.97 -15.10
N ARG A 35 -12.17 0.67 -15.18
CA ARG A 35 -13.47 0.14 -14.74
C ARG A 35 -13.60 -0.04 -13.22
N LEU A 36 -12.54 0.21 -12.48
CA LEU A 36 -12.59 0.17 -11.01
C LEU A 36 -13.38 1.38 -10.47
N PRO A 37 -14.05 1.23 -9.31
CA PRO A 37 -14.63 2.40 -8.64
C PRO A 37 -13.58 3.41 -8.19
N ALA A 38 -12.34 2.96 -7.97
CA ALA A 38 -11.22 3.84 -7.62
C ALA A 38 -10.78 4.67 -8.82
N HIS A 39 -10.50 5.96 -8.62
CA HIS A 39 -10.02 6.84 -9.68
C HIS A 39 -8.64 6.46 -10.20
N ARG A 40 -7.80 5.95 -9.33
CA ARG A 40 -6.41 5.62 -9.60
C ARG A 40 -6.03 4.27 -9.01
N VAL A 41 -4.99 3.68 -9.57
CA VAL A 41 -4.30 2.52 -8.96
C VAL A 41 -2.85 2.92 -8.73
N ILE A 42 -2.35 2.68 -7.53
CA ILE A 42 -0.94 2.86 -7.20
C ILE A 42 -0.30 1.48 -7.16
N HIS A 43 0.66 1.28 -8.03
CA HIS A 43 1.37 0.01 -8.20
C HIS A 43 2.67 0.08 -7.39
N ALA A 44 2.76 -0.72 -6.35
CA ALA A 44 3.92 -0.78 -5.48
C ALA A 44 4.66 -2.11 -5.66
N VAL A 45 5.98 -2.06 -5.71
CA VAL A 45 6.81 -3.26 -5.74
C VAL A 45 7.41 -3.47 -4.36
N GLY A 46 6.74 -4.31 -3.57
CA GLY A 46 7.21 -4.66 -2.23
C GLY A 46 8.42 -5.61 -2.29
N PRO A 47 9.23 -5.65 -1.22
CA PRO A 47 10.38 -6.53 -1.16
C PRO A 47 9.97 -7.98 -0.93
N VAL A 48 10.78 -8.90 -1.49
CA VAL A 48 10.74 -10.30 -1.10
C VAL A 48 11.53 -10.46 0.20
N TRP A 49 11.00 -11.21 1.14
CA TRP A 49 11.67 -11.43 2.42
C TRP A 49 12.86 -12.39 2.29
N HIS A 50 14.01 -11.94 2.72
CA HIS A 50 15.25 -12.71 2.72
C HIS A 50 15.94 -12.71 4.11
N GLY A 51 15.16 -12.68 5.19
CA GLY A 51 15.67 -12.74 6.54
C GLY A 51 15.90 -11.38 7.22
N GLY A 52 15.61 -10.28 6.56
CA GLY A 52 15.70 -8.94 7.13
C GLY A 52 17.07 -8.26 7.00
N GLN A 53 18.00 -8.85 6.25
CA GLN A 53 19.36 -8.31 6.12
C GLN A 53 19.61 -7.59 4.78
N ARG A 54 18.59 -7.46 3.95
CA ARG A 54 18.67 -6.81 2.63
C ARG A 54 17.87 -5.51 2.57
N ARG A 55 17.74 -4.83 3.69
CA ARG A 55 17.00 -3.56 3.81
C ARG A 55 15.53 -3.70 3.43
N GLU A 56 14.93 -4.86 3.69
CA GLU A 56 13.53 -5.13 3.36
C GLU A 56 12.58 -4.21 4.11
N ASP A 57 12.86 -3.91 5.40
CA ASP A 57 12.05 -2.98 6.18
C ASP A 57 11.99 -1.60 5.52
N GLU A 58 13.13 -1.12 5.08
CA GLU A 58 13.22 0.20 4.44
C GLU A 58 12.50 0.21 3.08
N ALA A 59 12.62 -0.86 2.31
CA ALA A 59 11.92 -0.99 1.03
C ALA A 59 10.40 -1.04 1.22
N LEU A 60 9.92 -1.79 2.23
CA LEU A 60 8.50 -1.84 2.53
C LEU A 60 7.97 -0.49 3.01
N ALA A 61 8.68 0.17 3.91
CA ALA A 61 8.33 1.51 4.36
C ALA A 61 8.28 2.50 3.20
N SER A 62 9.22 2.40 2.27
CA SER A 62 9.25 3.25 1.08
C SER A 62 8.00 3.09 0.22
N CYS A 63 7.49 1.86 0.07
CA CYS A 63 6.23 1.62 -0.66
C CYS A 63 5.08 2.42 -0.06
N TYR A 64 4.90 2.38 1.24
CA TYR A 64 3.82 3.11 1.91
C TYR A 64 4.02 4.63 1.84
N ALA A 65 5.21 5.11 2.15
CA ALA A 65 5.50 6.55 2.13
C ALA A 65 5.32 7.14 0.72
N ARG A 66 5.89 6.50 -0.30
CA ARG A 66 5.79 6.98 -1.67
C ARG A 66 4.37 6.92 -2.23
N ALA A 67 3.60 5.90 -1.82
CA ALA A 67 2.19 5.82 -2.21
C ALA A 67 1.40 7.01 -1.64
N LEU A 68 1.64 7.37 -0.39
CA LEU A 68 0.98 8.52 0.22
C LEU A 68 1.44 9.84 -0.41
N GLU A 69 2.70 9.97 -0.77
CA GLU A 69 3.21 11.13 -1.52
C GLU A 69 2.54 11.27 -2.89
N LEU A 70 2.32 10.17 -3.59
CA LEU A 70 1.57 10.18 -4.87
C LEU A 70 0.13 10.59 -4.66
N CYS A 71 -0.53 10.12 -3.60
CA CYS A 71 -1.88 10.57 -3.26
C CYS A 71 -1.93 12.08 -3.09
N GLU A 72 -0.98 12.65 -2.35
CA GLU A 72 -0.91 14.09 -2.14
C GLU A 72 -0.69 14.85 -3.45
N THR A 73 0.24 14.39 -4.26
CA THR A 73 0.54 15.01 -5.56
C THR A 73 -0.67 15.02 -6.50
N HIS A 74 -1.48 13.96 -6.45
CA HIS A 74 -2.65 13.82 -7.31
C HIS A 74 -3.96 14.26 -6.66
N GLY A 75 -3.92 14.85 -5.47
CA GLY A 75 -5.11 15.36 -4.78
C GLY A 75 -6.08 14.27 -4.35
N LEU A 76 -5.58 13.08 -4.02
CA LEU A 76 -6.41 11.93 -3.61
C LEU A 76 -6.60 11.95 -2.10
N ALA A 77 -7.86 11.97 -1.66
CA ALA A 77 -8.19 12.10 -0.23
C ALA A 77 -8.21 10.77 0.51
N SER A 78 -8.28 9.64 -0.19
CA SER A 78 -8.35 8.31 0.42
C SER A 78 -7.52 7.30 -0.35
N VAL A 79 -7.01 6.31 0.37
CA VAL A 79 -6.23 5.22 -0.20
C VAL A 79 -6.49 3.93 0.57
N ALA A 80 -6.55 2.81 -0.15
CA ALA A 80 -6.67 1.49 0.43
C ALA A 80 -5.40 0.70 0.12
N PHE A 81 -4.79 0.14 1.15
CA PHE A 81 -3.59 -0.69 1.03
C PHE A 81 -3.90 -2.15 1.33
N PRO A 82 -3.41 -3.09 0.52
CA PRO A 82 -3.32 -4.49 0.94
C PRO A 82 -2.14 -4.65 1.92
N ALA A 83 -2.01 -5.83 2.51
CA ALA A 83 -0.85 -6.17 3.33
C ALA A 83 0.35 -6.49 2.41
N ILE A 84 1.06 -5.46 1.98
CA ILE A 84 2.14 -5.56 1.00
C ILE A 84 3.22 -6.55 1.47
N SER A 85 3.70 -7.40 0.56
CA SER A 85 4.79 -8.37 0.75
C SER A 85 4.48 -9.54 1.70
N THR A 86 3.28 -9.64 2.27
CA THR A 86 2.97 -10.69 3.26
C THR A 86 2.45 -11.99 2.66
N GLY A 87 2.18 -12.01 1.35
CA GLY A 87 1.77 -13.24 0.64
C GLY A 87 2.97 -14.08 0.25
N ILE A 88 3.12 -14.32 -1.05
CA ILE A 88 4.20 -15.16 -1.59
C ILE A 88 5.60 -14.58 -1.32
N TYR A 89 5.71 -13.30 -1.04
CA TYR A 89 6.99 -12.66 -0.69
C TYR A 89 7.43 -12.93 0.75
N ARG A 90 6.55 -13.49 1.59
CA ARG A 90 6.84 -14.03 2.93
C ARG A 90 7.36 -13.04 3.96
N PHE A 91 7.12 -11.76 3.79
CA PHE A 91 7.46 -10.78 4.83
C PHE A 91 6.68 -11.14 6.11
N PRO A 92 7.34 -11.16 7.30
CA PRO A 92 6.63 -11.47 8.55
C PRO A 92 5.46 -10.53 8.77
N ALA A 93 4.27 -11.10 9.01
CA ALA A 93 3.02 -10.35 9.02
C ALA A 93 2.95 -9.28 10.10
N ASP A 94 3.45 -9.58 11.31
CA ASP A 94 3.49 -8.64 12.43
C ASP A 94 4.43 -7.46 12.16
N ARG A 95 5.59 -7.75 11.61
CA ARG A 95 6.59 -6.74 11.24
C ARG A 95 6.07 -5.85 10.11
N ALA A 96 5.44 -6.46 9.10
CA ALA A 96 4.85 -5.73 7.99
C ALA A 96 3.71 -4.80 8.44
N ALA A 97 2.85 -5.26 9.34
CA ALA A 97 1.77 -4.43 9.88
C ALA A 97 2.31 -3.22 10.65
N ARG A 98 3.36 -3.42 11.44
CA ARG A 98 4.02 -2.32 12.18
C ARG A 98 4.58 -1.28 11.21
N ILE A 99 5.27 -1.71 10.18
CA ILE A 99 5.83 -0.81 9.16
C ILE A 99 4.73 -0.06 8.43
N ALA A 100 3.67 -0.76 8.00
CA ALA A 100 2.54 -0.17 7.29
C ALA A 100 1.90 0.97 8.11
N VAL A 101 1.56 0.70 9.35
CA VAL A 101 0.87 1.67 10.21
C VAL A 101 1.81 2.81 10.61
N SER A 102 3.01 2.49 11.11
CA SER A 102 3.95 3.52 11.58
C SER A 102 4.38 4.45 10.45
N THR A 103 4.67 3.91 9.27
CA THR A 103 5.07 4.73 8.12
C THR A 103 3.92 5.62 7.66
N SER A 104 2.70 5.08 7.61
CA SER A 104 1.52 5.85 7.21
C SER A 104 1.28 7.02 8.17
N VAL A 105 1.35 6.79 9.47
CA VAL A 105 1.16 7.84 10.48
C VAL A 105 2.25 8.91 10.36
N LYS A 106 3.50 8.50 10.18
CA LYS A 106 4.63 9.45 10.06
C LYS A 106 4.56 10.29 8.79
N THR A 107 3.93 9.77 7.73
CA THR A 107 3.85 10.46 6.45
C THR A 107 2.67 11.45 6.39
N LEU A 108 1.61 11.24 7.17
CA LEU A 108 0.41 12.09 7.15
C LEU A 108 0.70 13.59 7.29
N PRO A 109 1.63 14.05 8.15
CA PRO A 109 1.90 15.48 8.26
C PRO A 109 2.36 16.16 6.95
N VAL A 110 2.98 15.41 6.04
CA VAL A 110 3.42 15.94 4.74
C VAL A 110 2.45 15.58 3.61
N ALA A 111 1.31 15.00 3.94
CA ALA A 111 0.25 14.64 3.00
C ALA A 111 -1.13 15.10 3.51
N PRO A 112 -1.32 16.43 3.70
CA PRO A 112 -2.53 16.93 4.37
C PRO A 112 -3.82 16.76 3.57
N THR A 113 -3.75 16.47 2.29
CA THR A 113 -4.94 16.17 1.47
C THR A 113 -5.57 14.82 1.85
N ILE A 114 -4.78 13.90 2.38
CA ILE A 114 -5.26 12.56 2.73
C ILE A 114 -6.09 12.64 4.01
N ARG A 115 -7.33 12.14 3.92
CA ARG A 115 -8.29 12.12 5.03
C ARG A 115 -8.55 10.72 5.55
N ARG A 116 -8.25 9.68 4.74
CA ARG A 116 -8.60 8.31 5.08
C ARG A 116 -7.59 7.33 4.49
N ILE A 117 -7.07 6.47 5.35
CA ILE A 117 -6.23 5.33 4.96
C ILE A 117 -6.95 4.07 5.42
N ILE A 118 -7.15 3.12 4.50
CA ILE A 118 -7.80 1.85 4.77
C ILE A 118 -6.77 0.75 4.58
N PHE A 119 -6.59 -0.08 5.61
CA PHE A 119 -5.78 -1.29 5.49
C PHE A 119 -6.71 -2.47 5.18
N CYS A 120 -6.69 -2.93 3.92
CA CYS A 120 -7.51 -4.04 3.45
C CYS A 120 -6.81 -5.36 3.76
N CYS A 121 -7.34 -6.10 4.73
CA CYS A 121 -6.76 -7.34 5.20
C CYS A 121 -7.57 -8.55 4.71
N PHE A 122 -6.89 -9.61 4.26
CA PHE A 122 -7.54 -10.81 3.75
C PHE A 122 -7.84 -11.84 4.83
N SER A 123 -7.37 -11.63 6.06
CA SER A 123 -7.61 -12.55 7.17
C SER A 123 -7.86 -11.77 8.45
N ASP A 124 -8.54 -12.43 9.40
CA ASP A 124 -8.77 -11.85 10.73
C ASP A 124 -7.45 -11.63 11.46
N ASP A 125 -6.47 -12.50 11.27
CA ASP A 125 -5.14 -12.35 11.87
C ASP A 125 -4.44 -11.09 11.38
N SER A 126 -4.45 -10.84 10.08
CA SER A 126 -3.87 -9.64 9.49
C SER A 126 -4.59 -8.38 9.99
N ALA A 127 -5.92 -8.41 10.04
CA ALA A 127 -6.71 -7.29 10.55
C ALA A 127 -6.39 -7.00 12.02
N ALA A 128 -6.23 -8.03 12.85
CA ALA A 128 -5.88 -7.88 14.26
C ALA A 128 -4.49 -7.27 14.45
N LEU A 129 -3.51 -7.66 13.62
CA LEU A 129 -2.17 -7.11 13.67
C LEU A 129 -2.17 -5.61 13.34
N HIS A 130 -2.89 -5.21 12.30
CA HIS A 130 -3.00 -3.80 11.92
C HIS A 130 -3.74 -2.99 12.99
N ALA A 131 -4.83 -3.53 13.54
CA ALA A 131 -5.59 -2.87 14.60
C ALA A 131 -4.74 -2.64 15.84
N ARG A 132 -3.90 -3.61 16.22
CA ARG A 132 -2.99 -3.49 17.36
C ARG A 132 -2.00 -2.34 17.16
N GLU A 133 -1.40 -2.25 15.99
CA GLU A 133 -0.46 -1.18 15.69
C GLU A 133 -1.14 0.19 15.65
N MET A 134 -2.35 0.26 15.08
CA MET A 134 -3.11 1.51 15.05
C MET A 134 -3.47 2.01 16.44
N ALA A 135 -3.75 1.12 17.38
CA ALA A 135 -4.10 1.47 18.75
C ALA A 135 -3.00 2.24 19.47
N GLU A 136 -1.74 2.07 19.08
CA GLU A 136 -0.62 2.84 19.63
C GLU A 136 -0.63 4.31 19.24
N PHE A 137 -1.36 4.67 18.18
CA PHE A 137 -1.44 6.05 17.69
C PHE A 137 -2.79 6.72 18.00
N GLY A 138 -3.68 6.07 18.74
CA GLY A 138 -4.99 6.60 19.12
C GLY A 138 -6.11 5.62 18.83
N SER A 139 -7.35 6.05 19.06
CA SER A 139 -8.51 5.22 18.77
C SER A 139 -8.77 5.14 17.28
N PRO A 140 -9.10 3.94 16.74
CA PRO A 140 -9.49 3.84 15.34
C PRO A 140 -10.74 4.65 15.06
N CYS A 141 -10.88 5.14 13.83
CA CYS A 141 -12.13 5.74 13.39
C CYS A 141 -13.25 4.73 13.51
N ALA A 142 -14.32 5.13 14.19
CA ALA A 142 -15.55 4.35 14.20
C ALA A 142 -16.27 4.52 12.87
N GLU A 143 -16.47 3.46 12.16
CA GLU A 143 -17.27 3.44 10.94
C GLU A 143 -18.30 2.37 10.95
#